data_ff36679e1b2dd49fec06bcc451f3598a
#
_entry.id   ff36679e1b2dd49fec06bcc451f3598a
#
_cell.length_a   1.000
_cell.length_b   1.000
_cell.length_c   1.000
_cell.angle_alpha   90.00
_cell.angle_beta   90.00
_cell.angle_gamma   90.00
#
_symmetry.space_group_name_H-M   'P 1'
#
loop_
_entity.id
_entity.type
_entity.pdbx_description
1 polymer ?
#
loop_
_entity_poly.entity_id
_entity_poly.type
_entity_poly.pdbx_seq_one_letter_code
_entity_poly.pdbx_strand_id
1 'polypeptide(L)'
;RIRPEQLGPFDYTQDVRSTDLWWMEGITSYYNDVMLQRAGLREDGWFWASQSRNFLSVRRSPGFGTNSPERSSWTVWDPDPSKSISYYDQGQMLGLLLDIKIRAHTENRRSLDDVLAFLARWIDYPGPGYSQDELQRAIYAVTGWDCEQFFDRHIEGLIDPPFAEILPLAGLDVVWIEADDPYVGIGFADEDELELAIREGTPAGEAGLQSGDRLLQIGGERVRDLDEVRAALDSAQAGDEIEVRVRRGGSTKDVTITVAERGRLTFRISENPDASPSQIAI
;
A
#
# COMPACT_ATOMS: atom_id res chain seq x y z
N ARG A 1 17.48 -9.31 15.26
CA ARG A 1 18.20 -9.10 16.52
C ARG A 1 17.38 -8.25 17.48
N ILE A 2 16.89 -7.11 17.01
CA ILE A 2 15.99 -6.23 17.77
C ILE A 2 14.58 -6.50 17.28
N ARG A 3 13.67 -6.81 18.18
CA ARG A 3 12.30 -7.20 17.85
C ARG A 3 11.34 -6.76 18.96
N PRO A 4 10.03 -6.66 18.67
CA PRO A 4 9.02 -6.59 19.71
C PRO A 4 9.11 -7.81 20.65
N GLU A 5 8.83 -7.60 21.92
CA GLU A 5 8.87 -8.67 22.94
C GLU A 5 7.92 -9.83 22.60
N GLN A 6 6.79 -9.53 21.95
CA GLN A 6 5.82 -10.51 21.50
C GLN A 6 6.35 -11.47 20.41
N LEU A 7 7.42 -11.09 19.71
CA LEU A 7 8.04 -11.89 18.66
C LEU A 7 9.20 -12.77 19.15
N GLY A 8 9.16 -13.22 20.39
CA GLY A 8 10.11 -14.23 20.88
C GLY A 8 10.35 -14.19 22.38
N PRO A 9 10.82 -15.32 22.94
CA PRO A 9 11.09 -16.60 22.22
C PRO A 9 9.83 -17.18 21.61
N PHE A 10 9.95 -17.79 20.41
CA PHE A 10 8.80 -18.37 19.70
C PHE A 10 8.28 -19.63 20.39
N ASP A 11 6.97 -19.68 20.59
CA ASP A 11 6.23 -20.90 20.86
C ASP A 11 5.69 -21.46 19.53
N TYR A 12 6.33 -22.48 19.00
CA TYR A 12 5.95 -23.10 17.71
C TYR A 12 4.68 -23.94 17.78
N THR A 13 4.00 -24.00 18.93
CA THR A 13 2.75 -24.74 19.09
C THR A 13 1.50 -23.89 18.84
N GLN A 14 1.67 -22.59 18.68
CA GLN A 14 0.60 -21.62 18.45
C GLN A 14 1.05 -20.50 17.51
N ASP A 15 0.08 -19.74 17.00
CA ASP A 15 0.36 -18.54 16.22
C ASP A 15 1.02 -17.48 17.09
N VAL A 16 2.14 -16.95 16.61
CA VAL A 16 2.82 -15.85 17.28
C VAL A 16 2.20 -14.54 16.81
N ARG A 17 1.54 -13.83 17.71
CA ARG A 17 0.86 -12.57 17.42
C ARG A 17 1.66 -11.39 17.95
N SER A 18 1.64 -10.30 17.22
CA SER A 18 2.22 -9.03 17.63
C SER A 18 1.38 -7.88 17.10
N THR A 19 1.27 -6.83 17.89
CA THR A 19 0.68 -5.56 17.50
C THR A 19 1.62 -4.72 16.66
N ASP A 20 2.90 -5.09 16.57
CA ASP A 20 3.98 -4.26 16.05
C ASP A 20 4.52 -4.72 14.68
N LEU A 21 3.79 -5.60 13.94
CA LEU A 21 4.23 -6.02 12.60
C LEU A 21 4.26 -4.84 11.63
N TRP A 22 3.36 -3.86 11.79
CA TRP A 22 3.37 -2.61 11.01
C TRP A 22 4.72 -1.88 11.13
N TRP A 23 5.32 -1.92 12.33
CA TRP A 23 6.64 -1.35 12.57
C TRP A 23 7.74 -2.26 12.01
N MET A 24 7.75 -3.53 12.38
CA MET A 24 8.80 -4.47 11.96
C MET A 24 8.88 -4.63 10.45
N GLU A 25 7.76 -4.87 9.81
CA GLU A 25 7.68 -5.20 8.39
C GLU A 25 7.45 -3.94 7.54
N GLY A 26 6.60 -3.04 8.02
CA GLY A 26 6.27 -1.82 7.29
C GLY A 26 7.43 -0.82 7.26
N ILE A 27 8.12 -0.60 8.38
CA ILE A 27 9.33 0.24 8.40
C ILE A 27 10.44 -0.41 7.57
N THR A 28 10.55 -1.73 7.57
CA THR A 28 11.49 -2.45 6.70
C THR A 28 11.16 -2.21 5.22
N SER A 29 9.88 -2.20 4.85
CA SER A 29 9.42 -1.88 3.49
C SER A 29 9.75 -0.44 3.11
N TYR A 30 9.53 0.52 4.02
CA TYR A 30 9.95 1.91 3.83
C TYR A 30 11.46 2.02 3.58
N TYR A 31 12.27 1.36 4.44
CA TYR A 31 13.72 1.38 4.28
C TYR A 31 14.24 0.63 3.04
N ASN A 32 13.52 -0.37 2.55
CA ASN A 32 13.84 -0.97 1.26
C ASN A 32 13.87 0.11 0.16
N ASP A 33 12.83 0.94 0.09
CA ASP A 33 12.73 2.01 -0.90
C ASP A 33 13.79 3.11 -0.66
N VAL A 34 13.97 3.52 0.61
CA VAL A 34 15.00 4.49 1.00
C VAL A 34 16.41 4.03 0.63
N MET A 35 16.74 2.76 0.88
CA MET A 35 18.07 2.21 0.59
C MET A 35 18.32 2.09 -0.92
N LEU A 36 17.31 1.69 -1.69
CA LEU A 36 17.42 1.66 -3.16
C LEU A 36 17.65 3.06 -3.74
N GLN A 37 16.97 4.07 -3.20
CA GLN A 37 17.14 5.47 -3.60
C GLN A 37 18.53 5.99 -3.20
N ARG A 38 18.95 5.79 -1.94
CA ARG A 38 20.27 6.20 -1.44
C ARG A 38 21.43 5.54 -2.19
N ALA A 39 21.24 4.32 -2.65
CA ALA A 39 22.24 3.59 -3.44
C ALA A 39 22.29 4.00 -4.91
N GLY A 40 21.40 4.88 -5.38
CA GLY A 40 21.31 5.29 -6.78
C GLY A 40 20.88 4.15 -7.72
N LEU A 41 20.18 3.13 -7.20
CA LEU A 41 19.71 1.97 -7.96
C LEU A 41 18.34 2.19 -8.61
N ARG A 42 17.77 3.37 -8.46
CA ARG A 42 16.48 3.77 -9.02
C ARG A 42 16.60 5.15 -9.68
N GLU A 43 15.78 5.34 -10.72
CA GLU A 43 15.70 6.62 -11.44
C GLU A 43 15.04 7.72 -10.57
N ASP A 44 15.29 8.96 -10.93
CA ASP A 44 14.68 10.12 -10.28
C ASP A 44 13.15 10.03 -10.30
N GLY A 45 12.52 10.38 -9.18
CA GLY A 45 11.07 10.33 -9.02
C GLY A 45 10.49 8.93 -8.72
N TRP A 46 11.29 7.85 -8.86
CA TRP A 46 10.81 6.49 -8.56
C TRP A 46 10.32 6.36 -7.10
N PHE A 47 11.05 6.95 -6.16
CA PHE A 47 10.71 6.88 -4.73
C PHE A 47 9.32 7.45 -4.48
N TRP A 48 9.03 8.66 -4.96
CA TRP A 48 7.72 9.30 -4.78
C TRP A 48 6.61 8.56 -5.52
N ALA A 49 6.89 7.99 -6.68
CA ALA A 49 5.94 7.14 -7.38
C ALA A 49 5.64 5.84 -6.60
N SER A 50 6.66 5.25 -5.95
CA SER A 50 6.49 4.08 -5.08
C SER A 50 5.63 4.42 -3.87
N GLN A 51 5.94 5.51 -3.15
CA GLN A 51 5.17 5.97 -2.01
C GLN A 51 3.71 6.31 -2.41
N SER A 52 3.51 6.95 -3.55
CA SER A 52 2.16 7.25 -4.07
C SER A 52 1.32 5.99 -4.31
N ARG A 53 1.92 4.94 -4.89
CA ARG A 53 1.25 3.64 -5.08
C ARG A 53 0.90 2.99 -3.75
N ASN A 54 1.81 3.05 -2.78
CA ASN A 54 1.59 2.50 -1.46
C ASN A 54 0.40 3.20 -0.74
N PHE A 55 0.35 4.52 -0.77
CA PHE A 55 -0.80 5.28 -0.24
C PHE A 55 -2.13 4.87 -0.88
N LEU A 56 -2.13 4.70 -2.20
CA LEU A 56 -3.32 4.24 -2.91
C LEU A 56 -3.71 2.81 -2.53
N SER A 57 -2.74 1.91 -2.35
CA SER A 57 -2.97 0.55 -1.88
C SER A 57 -3.69 0.55 -0.53
N VAL A 58 -3.17 1.30 0.44
CA VAL A 58 -3.79 1.46 1.76
C VAL A 58 -5.23 1.97 1.64
N ARG A 59 -5.45 3.06 0.89
CA ARG A 59 -6.78 3.69 0.76
C ARG A 59 -7.82 2.85 0.03
N ARG A 60 -7.38 1.96 -0.86
CA ARG A 60 -8.26 1.07 -1.63
C ARG A 60 -8.52 -0.27 -0.94
N SER A 61 -7.80 -0.55 0.14
CA SER A 61 -7.97 -1.79 0.90
C SER A 61 -9.33 -1.83 1.58
N PRO A 62 -10.02 -2.99 1.61
CA PRO A 62 -11.31 -3.15 2.29
C PRO A 62 -11.29 -2.75 3.77
N GLY A 63 -10.13 -2.92 4.42
CA GLY A 63 -9.91 -2.58 5.82
C GLY A 63 -9.65 -1.11 6.11
N PHE A 64 -9.57 -0.25 5.09
CA PHE A 64 -9.32 1.18 5.30
C PHE A 64 -10.41 1.81 6.17
N GLY A 65 -10.00 2.55 7.21
CA GLY A 65 -10.91 3.19 8.17
C GLY A 65 -11.62 2.23 9.14
N THR A 66 -11.38 0.92 9.05
CA THR A 66 -11.98 -0.09 9.91
C THR A 66 -10.98 -1.02 10.58
N ASN A 67 -9.74 -1.04 10.11
CA ASN A 67 -8.67 -1.86 10.65
C ASN A 67 -7.39 -1.02 10.81
N SER A 68 -6.99 -0.78 12.06
CA SER A 68 -5.79 0.02 12.38
C SER A 68 -4.50 -0.76 12.08
N PRO A 69 -3.34 -0.09 11.97
CA PRO A 69 -2.03 -0.74 11.82
C PRO A 69 -1.73 -1.77 12.92
N GLU A 70 -2.03 -1.43 14.17
CA GLU A 70 -1.91 -2.36 15.29
C GLU A 70 -2.82 -3.57 15.13
N ARG A 71 -4.09 -3.34 14.82
CA ARG A 71 -5.07 -4.42 14.67
C ARG A 71 -4.78 -5.30 13.46
N SER A 72 -4.37 -4.74 12.33
CA SER A 72 -4.00 -5.52 11.14
C SER A 72 -2.76 -6.39 11.40
N SER A 73 -1.83 -5.89 12.22
CA SER A 73 -0.69 -6.67 12.71
C SER A 73 -1.13 -7.86 13.56
N TRP A 74 -2.04 -7.63 14.53
CA TRP A 74 -2.52 -8.65 15.44
C TRP A 74 -3.35 -9.75 14.77
N THR A 75 -4.19 -9.36 13.80
CA THR A 75 -5.18 -10.26 13.16
C THR A 75 -4.64 -10.93 11.89
N VAL A 76 -3.33 -10.88 11.64
CA VAL A 76 -2.72 -11.46 10.43
C VAL A 76 -3.03 -12.95 10.24
N TRP A 77 -3.20 -13.71 11.33
CA TRP A 77 -3.52 -15.14 11.30
C TRP A 77 -5.02 -15.43 11.21
N ASP A 78 -5.88 -14.42 11.38
CA ASP A 78 -7.34 -14.52 11.28
C ASP A 78 -7.86 -13.55 10.18
N PRO A 79 -7.56 -13.82 8.91
CA PRO A 79 -7.89 -12.88 7.84
C PRO A 79 -9.42 -12.78 7.66
N ASP A 80 -9.94 -11.56 7.76
CA ASP A 80 -11.29 -11.18 7.35
C ASP A 80 -11.18 -10.43 6.02
N PRO A 81 -11.59 -11.03 4.88
CA PRO A 81 -11.47 -10.37 3.58
C PRO A 81 -12.17 -9.01 3.51
N SER A 82 -13.25 -8.81 4.28
CA SER A 82 -14.00 -7.55 4.32
C SER A 82 -13.26 -6.42 5.04
N LYS A 83 -12.22 -6.75 5.83
CA LYS A 83 -11.39 -5.84 6.60
C LYS A 83 -9.90 -6.01 6.26
N SER A 84 -9.61 -6.68 5.17
CA SER A 84 -8.23 -6.93 4.75
C SER A 84 -7.52 -5.61 4.41
N ILE A 85 -6.40 -5.40 5.09
CA ILE A 85 -5.45 -4.32 4.82
C ILE A 85 -4.06 -4.79 5.20
N SER A 86 -3.07 -4.45 4.38
CA SER A 86 -1.69 -4.85 4.59
C SER A 86 -1.03 -3.99 5.68
N TYR A 87 -0.59 -4.60 6.77
CA TYR A 87 0.23 -3.92 7.78
C TYR A 87 1.61 -3.51 7.23
N TYR A 88 2.10 -4.18 6.18
CA TYR A 88 3.29 -3.74 5.42
C TYR A 88 3.05 -2.37 4.78
N ASP A 89 1.94 -2.23 4.05
CA ASP A 89 1.61 -1.00 3.35
C ASP A 89 1.29 0.14 4.32
N GLN A 90 0.52 -0.15 5.39
CA GLN A 90 0.23 0.83 6.44
C GLN A 90 1.53 1.30 7.12
N GLY A 91 2.40 0.36 7.48
CA GLY A 91 3.66 0.67 8.14
C GLY A 91 4.67 1.37 7.24
N GLN A 92 4.72 1.06 5.94
CA GLN A 92 5.53 1.79 4.96
C GLN A 92 5.09 3.27 4.88
N MET A 93 3.78 3.50 4.78
CA MET A 93 3.19 4.83 4.79
C MET A 93 3.53 5.58 6.09
N LEU A 94 3.34 4.95 7.23
CA LEU A 94 3.66 5.53 8.53
C LEU A 94 5.16 5.80 8.69
N GLY A 95 6.03 4.96 8.14
CA GLY A 95 7.48 5.16 8.13
C GLY A 95 7.89 6.46 7.46
N LEU A 96 7.35 6.74 6.28
CA LEU A 96 7.56 8.00 5.59
C LEU A 96 7.08 9.19 6.44
N LEU A 97 5.87 9.12 6.99
CA LEU A 97 5.30 10.22 7.76
C LEU A 97 6.04 10.46 9.07
N LEU A 98 6.46 9.40 9.76
CA LEU A 98 7.27 9.50 10.98
C LEU A 98 8.63 10.12 10.69
N ASP A 99 9.32 9.69 9.62
CA ASP A 99 10.64 10.24 9.27
C ASP A 99 10.54 11.73 8.94
N ILE A 100 9.55 12.15 8.15
CA ILE A 100 9.31 13.58 7.86
C ILE A 100 9.00 14.36 9.15
N LYS A 101 8.11 13.85 10.02
CA LYS A 101 7.78 14.53 11.29
C LYS A 101 8.97 14.66 12.20
N ILE A 102 9.78 13.61 12.33
CA ILE A 102 11.01 13.65 13.13
C ILE A 102 11.97 14.70 12.59
N ARG A 103 12.21 14.70 11.28
CA ARG A 103 13.09 15.67 10.62
C ARG A 103 12.59 17.11 10.78
N ALA A 104 11.31 17.34 10.53
CA ALA A 104 10.70 18.67 10.68
C ALA A 104 10.77 19.15 12.15
N HIS A 105 10.43 18.30 13.13
CA HIS A 105 10.45 18.64 14.54
C HIS A 105 11.87 18.97 15.05
N THR A 106 12.88 18.30 14.50
CA THR A 106 14.27 18.45 14.92
C THR A 106 15.08 19.37 14.01
N GLU A 107 14.45 20.11 13.09
CA GLU A 107 15.14 20.93 12.08
C GLU A 107 16.18 20.11 11.30
N ASN A 108 15.81 18.93 10.88
CA ASN A 108 16.63 17.93 10.19
C ASN A 108 17.89 17.46 10.94
N ARG A 109 17.94 17.65 12.25
CA ARG A 109 19.06 17.17 13.08
C ARG A 109 18.94 15.69 13.45
N ARG A 110 17.75 15.13 13.35
CA ARG A 110 17.42 13.72 13.61
C ARG A 110 16.48 13.18 12.54
N SER A 111 16.53 11.88 12.37
CA SER A 111 15.72 11.12 11.43
C SER A 111 15.25 9.81 12.06
N LEU A 112 14.49 9.04 11.33
CA LEU A 112 14.11 7.69 11.71
C LEU A 112 15.33 6.76 11.81
N ASP A 113 16.43 7.02 11.05
CA ASP A 113 17.72 6.32 11.19
C ASP A 113 18.26 6.42 12.61
N ASP A 114 18.16 7.62 13.23
CA ASP A 114 18.65 7.85 14.61
C ASP A 114 17.84 7.07 15.64
N VAL A 115 16.52 6.96 15.45
CA VAL A 115 15.64 6.18 16.32
C VAL A 115 15.99 4.69 16.21
N LEU A 116 16.16 4.17 15.00
CA LEU A 116 16.57 2.78 14.79
C LEU A 116 17.96 2.49 15.37
N ALA A 117 18.91 3.41 15.19
CA ALA A 117 20.24 3.30 15.76
C ALA A 117 20.23 3.37 17.30
N PHE A 118 19.33 4.16 17.89
CA PHE A 118 19.13 4.22 19.34
C PHE A 118 18.56 2.90 19.85
N LEU A 119 17.48 2.39 19.26
CA LEU A 119 16.91 1.08 19.59
C LEU A 119 17.95 -0.02 19.51
N ALA A 120 18.79 0.00 18.47
CA ALA A 120 19.86 -0.99 18.26
C ALA A 120 20.92 -1.02 19.37
N ARG A 121 21.09 0.07 20.09
CA ARG A 121 22.04 0.22 21.20
C ARG A 121 21.38 0.06 22.56
N TRP A 122 20.13 0.49 22.67
CA TRP A 122 19.41 0.50 23.93
C TRP A 122 18.81 -0.85 24.30
N ILE A 123 18.34 -1.61 23.29
CA ILE A 123 17.76 -2.93 23.50
C ILE A 123 18.87 -3.98 23.61
N ASP A 124 18.98 -4.62 24.75
CA ASP A 124 19.94 -5.68 25.01
C ASP A 124 19.70 -6.93 24.16
N TYR A 125 20.79 -7.55 23.73
CA TYR A 125 20.74 -8.83 23.03
C TYR A 125 21.72 -9.82 23.66
N PRO A 126 21.27 -11.06 23.98
CA PRO A 126 19.90 -11.57 23.88
C PRO A 126 19.00 -10.99 24.99
N GLY A 127 17.87 -10.45 24.60
CA GLY A 127 16.90 -9.83 25.51
C GLY A 127 15.46 -10.09 25.05
N PRO A 128 14.46 -9.69 25.85
CA PRO A 128 13.05 -9.92 25.55
C PRO A 128 12.58 -9.16 24.30
N GLY A 129 13.26 -8.11 23.91
CA GLY A 129 12.82 -7.19 22.86
C GLY A 129 12.35 -5.87 23.45
N TYR A 130 11.45 -5.15 22.76
CA TYR A 130 10.86 -3.89 23.18
C TYR A 130 9.32 -3.95 23.12
N SER A 131 8.68 -3.14 23.96
CA SER A 131 7.24 -2.87 23.89
C SER A 131 6.95 -1.64 23.04
N GLN A 132 5.67 -1.43 22.67
CA GLN A 132 5.24 -0.22 21.96
C GLN A 132 5.52 1.05 22.78
N ASP A 133 5.34 1.02 24.09
CA ASP A 133 5.69 2.14 24.98
C ASP A 133 7.19 2.46 24.93
N GLU A 134 8.04 1.45 24.85
CA GLU A 134 9.50 1.65 24.72
C GLU A 134 9.87 2.22 23.36
N LEU A 135 9.15 1.86 22.30
CA LEU A 135 9.31 2.48 20.99
C LEU A 135 8.99 3.98 21.05
N GLN A 136 7.87 4.36 21.66
CA GLN A 136 7.49 5.77 21.84
C GLN A 136 8.53 6.52 22.69
N ARG A 137 9.02 5.91 23.78
CA ARG A 137 10.10 6.47 24.62
C ARG A 137 11.41 6.64 23.84
N ALA A 138 11.73 5.71 22.94
CA ALA A 138 12.91 5.82 22.09
C ALA A 138 12.79 7.01 21.12
N ILE A 139 11.62 7.20 20.49
CA ILE A 139 11.35 8.37 19.66
C ILE A 139 11.53 9.64 20.47
N TYR A 140 10.90 9.73 21.65
CA TYR A 140 11.04 10.89 22.53
C TYR A 140 12.50 11.15 22.96
N ALA A 141 13.22 10.11 23.36
CA ALA A 141 14.61 10.23 23.81
C ALA A 141 15.56 10.76 22.72
N VAL A 142 15.29 10.41 21.46
CA VAL A 142 16.11 10.82 20.31
C VAL A 142 15.72 12.20 19.81
N THR A 143 14.43 12.54 19.83
CA THR A 143 13.87 13.67 19.09
C THR A 143 13.33 14.79 19.97
N GLY A 144 12.96 14.47 21.22
CA GLY A 144 12.20 15.36 22.09
C GLY A 144 10.72 15.50 21.69
N TRP A 145 10.27 14.80 20.66
CA TRP A 145 8.88 14.82 20.22
C TRP A 145 8.04 13.81 20.98
N ASP A 146 7.02 14.31 21.68
CA ASP A 146 5.98 13.48 22.27
C ASP A 146 5.06 12.97 21.16
N CYS A 147 5.19 11.69 20.83
CA CYS A 147 4.45 11.04 19.75
C CYS A 147 3.22 10.28 20.23
N GLU A 148 2.85 10.30 21.52
CA GLU A 148 1.72 9.56 22.10
C GLU A 148 0.44 9.80 21.28
N GLN A 149 0.05 11.04 21.08
CA GLN A 149 -1.16 11.39 20.33
C GLN A 149 -1.13 10.89 18.85
N PHE A 150 0.05 10.83 18.24
CA PHE A 150 0.20 10.29 16.89
C PHE A 150 -0.06 8.78 16.88
N PHE A 151 0.46 8.07 17.86
CA PHE A 151 0.25 6.64 18.03
C PHE A 151 -1.22 6.32 18.33
N ASP A 152 -1.82 6.96 19.32
CA ASP A 152 -3.23 6.78 19.70
C ASP A 152 -4.18 6.95 18.52
N ARG A 153 -3.92 7.92 17.66
CA ARG A 153 -4.83 8.26 16.56
C ARG A 153 -4.62 7.42 15.32
N HIS A 154 -3.36 7.18 14.94
CA HIS A 154 -3.00 6.71 13.60
C HIS A 154 -2.44 5.28 13.58
N ILE A 155 -2.06 4.73 14.73
CA ILE A 155 -1.50 3.38 14.86
C ILE A 155 -2.48 2.47 15.58
N GLU A 156 -2.97 2.87 16.74
CA GLU A 156 -3.98 2.16 17.53
C GLU A 156 -5.39 2.51 17.05
N GLY A 157 -5.63 3.79 16.76
CA GLY A 157 -6.89 4.31 16.27
C GLY A 157 -7.09 4.15 14.77
N LEU A 158 -8.24 4.64 14.32
CA LEU A 158 -8.70 4.54 12.92
C LEU A 158 -8.62 5.87 12.16
N ILE A 159 -8.03 6.90 12.78
CA ILE A 159 -7.91 8.21 12.15
C ILE A 159 -6.79 8.15 11.10
N ASP A 160 -7.16 8.47 9.87
CA ASP A 160 -6.20 8.55 8.76
C ASP A 160 -5.06 9.52 9.09
N PRO A 161 -3.79 9.16 8.90
CA PRO A 161 -2.68 10.07 9.17
C PRO A 161 -2.80 11.37 8.37
N PRO A 162 -2.42 12.53 8.95
CA PRO A 162 -2.60 13.83 8.31
C PRO A 162 -1.49 14.11 7.28
N PHE A 163 -1.41 13.28 6.23
CA PHE A 163 -0.36 13.42 5.19
C PHE A 163 -0.42 14.74 4.43
N ALA A 164 -1.62 15.33 4.25
CA ALA A 164 -1.74 16.67 3.66
C ALA A 164 -1.09 17.78 4.52
N GLU A 165 -0.86 17.53 5.80
CA GLU A 165 -0.16 18.45 6.71
C GLU A 165 1.32 18.08 6.86
N ILE A 166 1.66 16.79 6.77
CA ILE A 166 3.01 16.29 7.04
C ILE A 166 3.90 16.39 5.80
N LEU A 167 3.42 15.95 4.64
CA LEU A 167 4.22 15.92 3.41
C LEU A 167 4.75 17.31 3.00
N PRO A 168 3.97 18.40 3.11
CA PRO A 168 4.48 19.74 2.84
C PRO A 168 5.63 20.20 3.73
N LEU A 169 5.81 19.61 4.93
CA LEU A 169 6.97 19.92 5.79
C LEU A 169 8.29 19.57 5.11
N ALA A 170 8.28 18.55 4.24
CA ALA A 170 9.42 18.13 3.41
C ALA A 170 9.38 18.73 1.98
N GLY A 171 8.63 19.80 1.76
CA GLY A 171 8.51 20.43 0.44
C GLY A 171 7.84 19.53 -0.60
N LEU A 172 6.89 18.71 -0.17
CA LEU A 172 6.16 17.79 -1.03
C LEU A 172 4.72 18.24 -1.23
N ASP A 173 4.27 18.20 -2.47
CA ASP A 173 2.86 18.41 -2.82
C ASP A 173 2.12 17.08 -2.88
N VAL A 174 0.86 17.16 -2.49
CA VAL A 174 -0.10 16.04 -2.57
C VAL A 174 -1.16 16.41 -3.58
N VAL A 175 -1.25 15.65 -4.64
CA VAL A 175 -2.25 15.89 -5.69
C VAL A 175 -3.18 14.69 -5.80
N TRP A 176 -4.47 14.94 -5.62
CA TRP A 176 -5.52 14.01 -5.98
C TRP A 176 -5.92 14.25 -7.43
N ILE A 177 -5.82 13.22 -8.24
CA ILE A 177 -6.17 13.28 -9.65
C ILE A 177 -7.39 12.38 -9.83
N GLU A 178 -8.51 12.98 -10.20
CA GLU A 178 -9.66 12.28 -10.72
C GLU A 178 -9.44 12.11 -12.23
N ALA A 179 -9.45 10.89 -12.68
CA ALA A 179 -9.40 10.56 -14.10
C ALA A 179 -10.51 9.55 -14.39
N ASP A 180 -11.19 9.74 -15.48
CA ASP A 180 -12.15 8.76 -15.99
C ASP A 180 -11.37 7.80 -16.88
N ASP A 181 -11.18 6.57 -16.36
CA ASP A 181 -10.50 5.51 -17.12
C ASP A 181 -11.54 4.60 -17.79
N PRO A 182 -11.27 4.15 -19.01
CA PRO A 182 -12.05 3.09 -19.63
C PRO A 182 -12.05 1.83 -18.74
N TYR A 183 -13.22 1.27 -18.49
CA TYR A 183 -13.39 0.17 -17.57
C TYR A 183 -14.31 -0.91 -18.15
N VAL A 184 -13.79 -2.13 -18.24
CA VAL A 184 -14.53 -3.30 -18.70
C VAL A 184 -14.98 -4.23 -17.56
N GLY A 185 -14.35 -4.16 -16.41
CA GLY A 185 -14.72 -4.95 -15.22
C GLY A 185 -14.29 -6.42 -15.27
N ILE A 186 -13.30 -6.77 -16.09
CA ILE A 186 -12.69 -8.10 -16.13
C ILE A 186 -11.63 -8.20 -15.02
N GLY A 187 -11.72 -9.24 -14.18
CA GLY A 187 -10.70 -9.67 -13.26
C GLY A 187 -10.33 -11.13 -13.50
N PHE A 188 -9.26 -11.62 -12.89
CA PHE A 188 -8.78 -12.99 -13.05
C PHE A 188 -8.71 -13.70 -11.69
N ALA A 189 -9.20 -14.94 -11.65
CA ALA A 189 -9.05 -15.87 -10.54
C ALA A 189 -7.75 -16.68 -10.71
N ASP A 190 -7.40 -17.00 -11.96
CA ASP A 190 -6.14 -17.61 -12.36
C ASP A 190 -5.62 -16.88 -13.61
N GLU A 191 -4.46 -16.25 -13.46
CA GLU A 191 -3.84 -15.43 -14.50
C GLU A 191 -3.18 -16.29 -15.60
N ASP A 192 -2.64 -17.45 -15.26
CA ASP A 192 -1.97 -18.35 -16.19
C ASP A 192 -3.00 -19.04 -17.12
N GLU A 193 -4.17 -19.40 -16.59
CA GLU A 193 -5.25 -20.01 -17.33
C GLU A 193 -6.24 -19.00 -17.92
N LEU A 194 -6.06 -17.69 -17.62
CA LEU A 194 -6.99 -16.61 -17.96
C LEU A 194 -8.43 -16.90 -17.50
N GLU A 195 -8.56 -17.54 -16.32
CA GLU A 195 -9.86 -17.79 -15.69
C GLU A 195 -10.40 -16.51 -15.05
N LEU A 196 -11.62 -16.15 -15.43
CA LEU A 196 -12.22 -14.88 -15.04
C LEU A 196 -12.76 -14.89 -13.61
N ALA A 197 -12.57 -13.76 -12.91
CA ALA A 197 -13.25 -13.40 -11.67
C ALA A 197 -14.11 -12.16 -11.95
N ILE A 198 -15.41 -12.37 -12.14
CA ILE A 198 -16.36 -11.32 -12.51
C ILE A 198 -17.19 -10.92 -11.30
N ARG A 199 -17.33 -9.61 -11.09
CA ARG A 199 -18.18 -9.04 -10.03
C ARG A 199 -19.50 -8.54 -10.62
N GLU A 200 -20.59 -8.71 -9.89
CA GLU A 200 -21.88 -8.12 -10.22
C GLU A 200 -21.79 -6.59 -10.29
N GLY A 201 -22.58 -5.97 -11.18
CA GLY A 201 -22.58 -4.52 -11.38
C GLY A 201 -21.36 -3.98 -12.11
N THR A 202 -20.54 -4.84 -12.70
CA THR A 202 -19.47 -4.43 -13.63
C THR A 202 -19.93 -4.57 -15.09
N PRO A 203 -19.38 -3.79 -16.05
CA PRO A 203 -19.73 -3.94 -17.45
C PRO A 203 -19.63 -5.39 -17.97
N ALA A 204 -18.57 -6.10 -17.60
CA ALA A 204 -18.39 -7.51 -17.93
C ALA A 204 -19.49 -8.41 -17.32
N GLY A 205 -19.88 -8.15 -16.07
CA GLY A 205 -20.97 -8.88 -15.40
C GLY A 205 -22.32 -8.61 -16.02
N GLU A 206 -22.64 -7.36 -16.32
CA GLU A 206 -23.88 -6.94 -16.97
C GLU A 206 -23.98 -7.48 -18.41
N ALA A 207 -22.86 -7.58 -19.11
CA ALA A 207 -22.77 -8.22 -20.42
C ALA A 207 -22.96 -9.74 -20.36
N GLY A 208 -22.91 -10.36 -19.18
CA GLY A 208 -23.17 -11.79 -18.98
C GLY A 208 -21.92 -12.68 -18.88
N LEU A 209 -20.73 -12.11 -18.71
CA LEU A 209 -19.55 -12.87 -18.29
C LEU A 209 -19.73 -13.36 -16.84
N GLN A 210 -19.11 -14.49 -16.50
CA GLN A 210 -19.21 -15.12 -15.20
C GLN A 210 -17.84 -15.54 -14.68
N SER A 211 -17.69 -15.58 -13.37
CA SER A 211 -16.52 -16.19 -12.75
C SER A 211 -16.40 -17.66 -13.15
N GLY A 212 -15.18 -18.12 -13.43
CA GLY A 212 -14.90 -19.45 -13.97
C GLY A 212 -14.97 -19.54 -15.51
N ASP A 213 -15.34 -18.47 -16.22
CA ASP A 213 -15.16 -18.40 -17.66
C ASP A 213 -13.67 -18.34 -17.99
N ARG A 214 -13.24 -19.06 -19.04
CA ARG A 214 -11.87 -18.92 -19.55
C ARG A 214 -11.86 -17.99 -20.76
N LEU A 215 -11.09 -16.91 -20.68
CA LEU A 215 -10.95 -15.93 -21.75
C LEU A 215 -10.18 -16.53 -22.93
N LEU A 216 -10.67 -16.30 -24.15
CA LEU A 216 -10.08 -16.82 -25.38
C LEU A 216 -9.71 -15.73 -26.39
N GLN A 217 -10.58 -14.69 -26.53
CA GLN A 217 -10.40 -13.60 -27.49
C GLN A 217 -10.97 -12.30 -26.94
N ILE A 218 -10.36 -11.18 -27.35
CA ILE A 218 -10.85 -9.82 -27.14
C ILE A 218 -10.77 -9.09 -28.46
N GLY A 219 -11.83 -8.41 -28.89
CA GLY A 219 -11.87 -7.66 -30.13
C GLY A 219 -11.56 -8.51 -31.37
N GLY A 220 -11.88 -9.82 -31.33
CA GLY A 220 -11.58 -10.76 -32.40
C GLY A 220 -10.17 -11.36 -32.38
N GLU A 221 -9.26 -10.83 -31.56
CA GLU A 221 -7.89 -11.31 -31.43
C GLU A 221 -7.78 -12.36 -30.30
N ARG A 222 -6.95 -13.39 -30.49
CA ARG A 222 -6.69 -14.39 -29.45
C ARG A 222 -5.78 -13.82 -28.40
N VAL A 223 -6.08 -14.11 -27.13
CA VAL A 223 -5.25 -13.77 -25.99
C VAL A 223 -4.81 -15.03 -25.25
N ARG A 224 -3.55 -15.05 -24.80
CA ARG A 224 -2.90 -16.21 -24.15
C ARG A 224 -2.34 -15.89 -22.79
N ASP A 225 -2.09 -14.61 -22.52
CA ASP A 225 -1.55 -14.09 -21.29
C ASP A 225 -2.09 -12.68 -20.98
N LEU A 226 -1.76 -12.17 -19.80
CA LEU A 226 -2.24 -10.85 -19.35
C LEU A 226 -1.69 -9.68 -20.17
N ASP A 227 -0.52 -9.82 -20.76
CA ASP A 227 0.07 -8.74 -21.54
C ASP A 227 -0.67 -8.58 -22.86
N GLU A 228 -1.06 -9.70 -23.52
CA GLU A 228 -1.92 -9.69 -24.69
C GLU A 228 -3.33 -9.15 -24.34
N VAL A 229 -3.88 -9.48 -23.17
CA VAL A 229 -5.16 -8.91 -22.68
C VAL A 229 -5.06 -7.40 -22.47
N ARG A 230 -3.99 -6.92 -21.83
CA ARG A 230 -3.77 -5.48 -21.64
C ARG A 230 -3.62 -4.76 -22.97
N ALA A 231 -2.83 -5.29 -23.88
CA ALA A 231 -2.62 -4.71 -25.21
C ALA A 231 -3.93 -4.62 -26.00
N ALA A 232 -4.80 -5.64 -25.93
CA ALA A 232 -6.10 -5.65 -26.62
C ALA A 232 -7.09 -4.60 -26.05
N LEU A 233 -6.91 -4.19 -24.79
CA LEU A 233 -7.77 -3.20 -24.11
C LEU A 233 -7.17 -1.79 -24.08
N ASP A 234 -5.90 -1.62 -24.43
CA ASP A 234 -5.14 -0.37 -24.26
C ASP A 234 -5.72 0.82 -25.06
N SER A 235 -6.36 0.53 -26.19
CA SER A 235 -6.97 1.56 -27.05
C SER A 235 -8.47 1.77 -26.80
N ALA A 236 -9.07 1.04 -25.86
CA ALA A 236 -10.49 1.10 -25.56
C ALA A 236 -10.88 2.46 -24.96
N GLN A 237 -12.00 3.01 -25.41
CA GLN A 237 -12.57 4.24 -24.88
C GLN A 237 -13.96 3.97 -24.28
N ALA A 238 -14.38 4.82 -23.35
CA ALA A 238 -15.73 4.73 -22.80
C ALA A 238 -16.78 4.85 -23.90
N GLY A 239 -17.77 3.95 -23.87
CA GLY A 239 -18.78 3.81 -24.89
C GLY A 239 -18.45 2.82 -26.01
N ASP A 240 -17.22 2.36 -26.13
CA ASP A 240 -16.85 1.33 -27.11
C ASP A 240 -17.52 -0.02 -26.78
N GLU A 241 -17.86 -0.76 -27.81
CA GLU A 241 -18.32 -2.13 -27.70
C GLU A 241 -17.19 -3.11 -28.04
N ILE A 242 -16.83 -3.96 -27.07
CA ILE A 242 -15.75 -4.94 -27.22
C ILE A 242 -16.33 -6.34 -27.23
N GLU A 243 -16.11 -7.08 -28.32
CA GLU A 243 -16.47 -8.50 -28.40
C GLU A 243 -15.45 -9.34 -27.60
N VAL A 244 -15.95 -10.16 -26.68
CA VAL A 244 -15.16 -11.06 -25.86
C VAL A 244 -15.64 -12.48 -26.05
N ARG A 245 -14.73 -13.39 -26.40
CA ARG A 245 -15.00 -14.82 -26.49
C ARG A 245 -14.45 -15.57 -25.32
N VAL A 246 -15.31 -16.37 -24.68
CA VAL A 246 -14.95 -17.19 -23.53
C VAL A 246 -15.36 -18.63 -23.72
N ARG A 247 -14.74 -19.53 -22.94
CA ARG A 247 -15.18 -20.91 -22.78
C ARG A 247 -15.86 -21.07 -21.42
N ARG A 248 -17.09 -21.56 -21.42
CA ARG A 248 -17.90 -21.86 -20.26
C ARG A 248 -18.44 -23.28 -20.35
N GLY A 249 -18.09 -24.16 -19.38
CA GLY A 249 -18.63 -25.53 -19.32
C GLY A 249 -18.46 -26.34 -20.61
N GLY A 250 -17.34 -26.17 -21.32
CA GLY A 250 -17.04 -26.89 -22.56
C GLY A 250 -17.60 -26.24 -23.85
N SER A 251 -18.43 -25.21 -23.76
CA SER A 251 -18.94 -24.44 -24.89
C SER A 251 -18.27 -23.07 -25.01
N THR A 252 -18.20 -22.55 -26.23
CA THR A 252 -17.72 -21.19 -26.49
C THR A 252 -18.91 -20.22 -26.49
N LYS A 253 -18.73 -19.06 -25.90
CA LYS A 253 -19.70 -17.95 -25.87
C LYS A 253 -19.05 -16.67 -26.32
N ASP A 254 -19.78 -15.90 -27.11
CA ASP A 254 -19.43 -14.53 -27.48
C ASP A 254 -20.31 -13.57 -26.69
N VAL A 255 -19.68 -12.55 -26.12
CA VAL A 255 -20.30 -11.55 -25.26
C VAL A 255 -19.78 -10.19 -25.69
N THR A 256 -20.66 -9.21 -25.83
CA THR A 256 -20.27 -7.82 -26.12
C THR A 256 -20.31 -7.02 -24.82
N ILE A 257 -19.19 -6.40 -24.46
CA ILE A 257 -19.06 -5.53 -23.30
C ILE A 257 -19.07 -4.09 -23.79
N THR A 258 -19.95 -3.26 -23.22
CA THR A 258 -19.85 -1.81 -23.38
C THR A 258 -18.87 -1.27 -22.37
N VAL A 259 -17.80 -0.62 -22.81
CA VAL A 259 -16.79 0.00 -21.95
C VAL A 259 -17.43 1.15 -21.17
N ALA A 260 -17.40 1.09 -19.87
CA ALA A 260 -17.88 2.15 -19.01
C ALA A 260 -16.76 3.15 -18.68
N GLU A 261 -17.14 4.31 -18.18
CA GLU A 261 -16.24 5.19 -17.45
C GLU A 261 -16.17 4.76 -15.98
N ARG A 262 -14.96 4.64 -15.46
CA ARG A 262 -14.75 4.45 -14.05
C ARG A 262 -13.88 5.58 -13.53
N GLY A 263 -14.46 6.44 -12.70
CA GLY A 263 -13.71 7.44 -11.98
C GLY A 263 -12.56 6.78 -11.21
N ARG A 264 -11.33 7.14 -11.55
CA ARG A 264 -10.13 6.70 -10.88
C ARG A 264 -9.56 7.84 -10.07
N LEU A 265 -9.67 7.73 -8.75
CA LEU A 265 -8.92 8.60 -7.86
C LEU A 265 -7.48 8.11 -7.81
N THR A 266 -6.56 8.93 -8.29
CA THR A 266 -5.12 8.70 -8.22
C THR A 266 -4.51 9.69 -7.23
N PHE A 267 -3.56 9.21 -6.45
CA PHE A 267 -2.79 10.00 -5.50
C PHE A 267 -1.35 10.12 -6.00
N ARG A 268 -0.82 11.33 -6.03
CA ARG A 268 0.56 11.57 -6.41
C ARG A 268 1.24 12.48 -5.39
N ILE A 269 2.41 12.03 -4.94
CA ILE A 269 3.37 12.83 -4.19
C ILE A 269 4.40 13.35 -5.22
N SER A 270 4.67 14.63 -5.19
CA SER A 270 5.69 15.27 -6.04
C SER A 270 6.42 16.36 -5.26
N GLU A 271 7.64 16.64 -5.66
CA GLU A 271 8.40 17.76 -5.11
C GLU A 271 7.72 19.07 -5.48
N ASN A 272 7.59 19.98 -4.49
CA ASN A 272 7.06 21.30 -4.70
C ASN A 272 8.19 22.20 -5.25
N PRO A 273 8.05 22.77 -6.46
CA PRO A 273 9.09 23.61 -7.05
C PRO A 273 9.36 24.91 -6.26
N ASP A 274 8.39 25.34 -5.43
CA ASP A 274 8.49 26.53 -4.60
C ASP A 274 8.89 26.21 -3.14
N ALA A 275 9.33 24.97 -2.86
CA ALA A 275 9.74 24.57 -1.53
C ALA A 275 10.94 25.39 -1.03
N SER A 276 10.92 25.79 0.22
CA SER A 276 12.04 26.49 0.86
C SER A 276 13.27 25.57 1.01
N PRO A 277 14.49 26.13 1.11
CA PRO A 277 15.68 25.32 1.35
C PRO A 277 15.60 24.43 2.60
N SER A 278 14.90 24.88 3.64
CA SER A 278 14.71 24.09 4.87
C SER A 278 13.76 22.90 4.65
N GLN A 279 12.76 23.03 3.79
CA GLN A 279 11.87 21.93 3.42
C GLN A 279 12.57 20.92 2.53
N ILE A 280 13.34 21.40 1.54
CA ILE A 280 14.11 20.51 0.65
C ILE A 280 15.18 19.71 1.40
N ALA A 281 15.70 20.26 2.51
CA ALA A 281 16.68 19.60 3.35
C ALA A 281 16.10 18.43 4.18
N ILE A 282 14.79 18.37 4.37
CA ILE A 282 14.07 17.28 5.07
C ILE A 282 13.90 16.09 4.14
#